data_e2cc3f2f0b67687698f950b73e762c66
#
_entry.id   e2cc3f2f0b67687698f950b73e762c66
#
_cell.length_a   1.000
_cell.length_b   1.000
_cell.length_c   1.000
_cell.angle_alpha   90.00
_cell.angle_beta   90.00
_cell.angle_gamma   90.00
#
_symmetry.space_group_name_H-M   'P 1'
#
loop_
_entity.id
_entity.type
_entity.pdbx_description
1 polymer ?
#
loop_
_entity_poly.entity_id
_entity_poly.type
_entity_poly.pdbx_seq_one_letter_code
_entity_poly.pdbx_strand_id
1 'polypeptide(L)'
;HRKQDSFSNRQQTERLALVENFKIEYNKLTKPVALRGISFGGITLKENYKMTIAYDGSRYFGWEHQPNTDLTIQGKLESVLSLMTGTEVEVIGAGRTDAGVHAKGMVANAHFETDQTTEEICQYMNRYLPEDICVTEVRVASDRFHSRYNAMGKTYCYTCYAGDLKPVFNRKYVYVLDQTPDVEQMKKAAEYLMGTHDFASFCSNPKMKKSTVREVDSIEIVQKGAFINFTYHGTGFLQHMVRILTGTLLEVGYGKRTPESMEDLIFAKDRKQAGFTAPAKGLCLMKVDYSKVN
;
A
#
# COMPACT_ATOMS: atom_id res chain seq x y z
N HIS A 1 0.93 40.59 -39.37
CA HIS A 1 1.11 39.28 -38.72
C HIS A 1 2.20 39.26 -37.64
N ARG A 2 3.37 39.94 -37.84
CA ARG A 2 4.49 39.90 -36.85
C ARG A 2 4.26 40.69 -35.54
N LYS A 3 3.31 41.60 -35.46
CA LYS A 3 3.00 42.38 -34.23
C LYS A 3 2.02 41.69 -33.27
N GLN A 4 1.20 40.78 -33.75
CA GLN A 4 0.27 40.02 -32.91
C GLN A 4 0.96 38.90 -32.14
N ASP A 5 1.96 38.23 -32.72
CA ASP A 5 2.71 37.15 -32.08
C ASP A 5 3.61 37.64 -30.93
N SER A 6 4.14 38.87 -31.02
CA SER A 6 4.98 39.45 -29.95
C SER A 6 4.18 39.87 -28.71
N PHE A 7 2.92 40.25 -28.89
CA PHE A 7 2.03 40.62 -27.77
C PHE A 7 1.55 39.41 -26.99
N SER A 8 1.24 38.31 -27.70
CA SER A 8 0.85 37.02 -27.10
C SER A 8 2.00 36.42 -26.28
N ASN A 9 3.21 36.42 -26.80
CA ASN A 9 4.39 35.89 -26.10
C ASN A 9 4.75 36.70 -24.84
N ARG A 10 4.59 38.03 -24.89
CA ARG A 10 4.88 38.89 -23.73
C ARG A 10 3.86 38.67 -22.59
N GLN A 11 2.59 38.55 -22.90
CA GLN A 11 1.55 38.23 -21.93
C GLN A 11 1.73 36.82 -21.31
N GLN A 12 2.20 35.87 -22.10
CA GLN A 12 2.47 34.51 -21.62
C GLN A 12 3.68 34.45 -20.69
N THR A 13 4.73 35.25 -20.99
CA THR A 13 5.93 35.37 -20.14
C THR A 13 5.62 36.09 -18.82
N GLU A 14 4.83 37.16 -18.86
CA GLU A 14 4.39 37.89 -17.65
C GLU A 14 3.47 37.03 -16.77
N ARG A 15 2.61 36.20 -17.37
CA ARG A 15 1.79 35.22 -16.65
C ARG A 15 2.62 34.11 -15.96
N LEU A 16 3.66 33.61 -16.63
CA LEU A 16 4.57 32.60 -16.05
C LEU A 16 5.36 33.17 -14.87
N ALA A 17 5.85 34.41 -14.99
CA ALA A 17 6.57 35.10 -13.92
C ALA A 17 5.67 35.38 -12.70
N LEU A 18 4.39 35.71 -12.91
CA LEU A 18 3.40 35.90 -11.84
C LEU A 18 3.11 34.57 -11.12
N VAL A 19 3.02 33.45 -11.84
CA VAL A 19 2.82 32.13 -11.26
C VAL A 19 4.03 31.66 -10.45
N GLU A 20 5.25 31.92 -10.93
CA GLU A 20 6.47 31.59 -10.16
C GLU A 20 6.59 32.42 -8.89
N ASN A 21 6.33 33.72 -8.95
CA ASN A 21 6.33 34.58 -7.78
C ASN A 21 5.24 34.18 -6.77
N PHE A 22 4.06 33.77 -7.25
CA PHE A 22 3.00 33.27 -6.40
C PHE A 22 3.36 31.93 -5.74
N LYS A 23 4.03 31.02 -6.47
CA LYS A 23 4.58 29.77 -5.89
C LYS A 23 5.59 30.04 -4.78
N ILE A 24 6.44 31.04 -4.96
CA ILE A 24 7.45 31.42 -3.96
C ILE A 24 6.80 32.03 -2.71
N GLU A 25 5.77 32.85 -2.86
CA GLU A 25 5.01 33.39 -1.71
C GLU A 25 4.11 32.34 -1.04
N TYR A 26 3.45 31.47 -1.80
CA TYR A 26 2.64 30.36 -1.29
C TYR A 26 3.47 29.40 -0.43
N ASN A 27 4.69 29.07 -0.86
CA ASN A 27 5.62 28.23 -0.10
C ASN A 27 6.20 28.93 1.16
N LYS A 28 6.09 30.25 1.29
CA LYS A 28 6.45 30.99 2.50
C LYS A 28 5.33 31.11 3.53
N LEU A 29 4.08 30.94 3.11
CA LEU A 29 2.89 30.99 3.96
C LEU A 29 2.55 29.60 4.49
N THR A 30 3.07 29.27 5.67
CA THR A 30 2.86 27.99 6.38
C THR A 30 1.43 27.80 6.92
N LYS A 31 0.38 28.05 6.11
CA LYS A 31 -1.01 27.69 6.44
C LYS A 31 -1.77 27.18 5.21
N PRO A 32 -2.02 25.85 5.12
CA PRO A 32 -2.54 25.22 3.90
C PRO A 32 -4.07 25.28 3.72
N VAL A 33 -4.83 26.06 4.43
CA VAL A 33 -6.29 25.88 4.49
C VAL A 33 -7.14 26.90 3.71
N ALA A 34 -6.60 28.04 3.30
CA ALA A 34 -7.44 29.17 2.90
C ALA A 34 -7.50 29.54 1.40
N LEU A 35 -6.82 28.84 0.49
CA LEU A 35 -6.80 29.20 -0.93
C LEU A 35 -7.26 28.10 -1.88
N ARG A 36 -8.07 27.17 -1.41
CA ARG A 36 -8.70 26.16 -2.26
C ARG A 36 -9.82 26.79 -3.08
N GLY A 37 -9.76 26.66 -4.39
CA GLY A 37 -10.84 27.05 -5.29
C GLY A 37 -10.73 28.46 -5.90
N ILE A 38 -9.59 29.15 -5.84
CA ILE A 38 -9.40 30.39 -6.59
C ILE A 38 -8.82 30.03 -7.95
N SER A 39 -9.68 29.91 -8.95
CA SER A 39 -9.29 29.87 -10.36
C SER A 39 -8.76 31.25 -10.78
N PHE A 40 -7.45 31.42 -10.86
CA PHE A 40 -6.86 32.58 -11.50
C PHE A 40 -6.82 32.36 -13.02
N GLY A 41 -7.87 32.78 -13.70
CA GLY A 41 -7.86 32.91 -15.16
C GLY A 41 -7.51 31.64 -15.94
N GLY A 42 -7.98 30.45 -15.52
CA GLY A 42 -7.80 29.19 -16.26
C GLY A 42 -6.41 28.53 -16.10
N ILE A 43 -5.61 28.90 -15.10
CA ILE A 43 -4.35 28.23 -14.79
C ILE A 43 -4.61 27.25 -13.64
N THR A 44 -4.67 25.96 -13.97
CA THR A 44 -4.61 24.88 -12.98
C THR A 44 -3.15 24.62 -12.60
N LEU A 45 -2.88 24.41 -11.31
CA LEU A 45 -1.56 24.03 -10.83
C LEU A 45 -1.47 22.52 -10.70
N LYS A 46 -0.33 21.97 -11.09
CA LYS A 46 -0.03 20.56 -10.86
C LYS A 46 0.22 20.34 -9.37
N GLU A 47 -0.63 19.59 -8.72
CA GLU A 47 -0.52 19.28 -7.30
C GLU A 47 -0.24 17.79 -7.07
N ASN A 48 0.28 17.46 -5.91
CA ASN A 48 0.49 16.09 -5.45
C ASN A 48 -0.70 15.65 -4.61
N TYR A 49 -1.45 14.66 -5.08
CA TYR A 49 -2.63 14.12 -4.39
C TYR A 49 -2.28 12.80 -3.71
N LYS A 50 -2.47 12.75 -2.39
CA LYS A 50 -2.37 11.55 -1.56
C LYS A 50 -3.73 10.90 -1.48
N MET A 51 -3.82 9.61 -1.80
CA MET A 51 -5.04 8.83 -1.82
C MET A 51 -4.94 7.64 -0.85
N THR A 52 -6.02 7.36 -0.11
CA THR A 52 -6.18 6.12 0.64
C THR A 52 -7.15 5.20 -0.10
N ILE A 53 -6.77 3.93 -0.28
CA ILE A 53 -7.42 3.02 -1.22
C ILE A 53 -7.68 1.68 -0.52
N ALA A 54 -8.91 1.18 -0.67
CA ALA A 54 -9.30 -0.18 -0.29
C ALA A 54 -9.60 -1.01 -1.54
N TYR A 55 -9.22 -2.30 -1.54
CA TYR A 55 -9.53 -3.21 -2.65
C TYR A 55 -9.63 -4.68 -2.24
N ASP A 56 -10.52 -5.41 -2.90
CA ASP A 56 -10.52 -6.86 -2.98
C ASP A 56 -9.56 -7.29 -4.10
N GLY A 57 -8.41 -7.83 -3.72
CA GLY A 57 -7.37 -8.25 -4.67
C GLY A 57 -7.66 -9.57 -5.41
N SER A 58 -8.78 -10.24 -5.14
CA SER A 58 -9.05 -11.63 -5.59
C SER A 58 -8.91 -11.86 -7.08
N ARG A 59 -9.25 -10.86 -7.91
CA ARG A 59 -9.19 -10.96 -9.37
C ARG A 59 -8.03 -10.19 -10.01
N TYR A 60 -7.16 -9.57 -9.17
CA TYR A 60 -6.05 -8.75 -9.66
C TYR A 60 -4.72 -9.49 -9.56
N PHE A 61 -3.85 -9.23 -10.51
CA PHE A 61 -2.47 -9.73 -10.54
C PHE A 61 -1.52 -8.91 -9.66
N GLY A 62 -2.05 -8.30 -8.61
CA GLY A 62 -1.35 -7.48 -7.64
C GLY A 62 -1.48 -5.99 -7.90
N TRP A 63 -0.64 -5.23 -7.21
CA TRP A 63 -0.64 -3.78 -7.30
C TRP A 63 -0.04 -3.27 -8.61
N GLU A 64 1.19 -3.67 -8.92
CA GLU A 64 2.04 -3.06 -9.93
C GLU A 64 1.68 -3.49 -11.35
N HIS A 65 1.85 -2.59 -12.30
CA HIS A 65 1.75 -2.88 -13.72
C HIS A 65 2.51 -4.12 -14.14
N GLN A 66 1.92 -4.90 -15.04
CA GLN A 66 2.53 -6.07 -15.66
C GLN A 66 2.36 -6.00 -17.18
N PRO A 67 3.37 -6.44 -17.96
CA PRO A 67 3.34 -6.31 -19.43
C PRO A 67 2.17 -7.03 -20.12
N ASN A 68 1.63 -8.07 -19.47
CA ASN A 68 0.69 -9.01 -20.09
C ASN A 68 -0.75 -8.87 -19.56
N THR A 69 -1.05 -7.86 -18.72
CA THR A 69 -2.39 -7.69 -18.16
C THR A 69 -2.63 -6.29 -17.64
N ASP A 70 -3.84 -5.78 -17.84
CA ASP A 70 -4.37 -4.52 -17.27
C ASP A 70 -5.13 -4.76 -15.97
N LEU A 71 -5.18 -6.02 -15.48
CA LEU A 71 -5.84 -6.37 -14.23
C LEU A 71 -4.89 -6.18 -13.04
N THR A 72 -4.39 -4.95 -12.88
CA THR A 72 -3.61 -4.51 -11.73
C THR A 72 -4.30 -3.32 -11.06
N ILE A 73 -4.12 -3.18 -9.75
CA ILE A 73 -4.75 -2.08 -8.99
C ILE A 73 -4.23 -0.73 -9.50
N GLN A 74 -2.92 -0.59 -9.67
CA GLN A 74 -2.27 0.62 -10.19
C GLN A 74 -2.84 1.00 -11.55
N GLY A 75 -2.94 0.04 -12.49
CA GLY A 75 -3.47 0.31 -13.83
C GLY A 75 -4.91 0.78 -13.83
N LYS A 76 -5.77 0.28 -12.92
CA LYS A 76 -7.15 0.76 -12.79
C LYS A 76 -7.22 2.19 -12.28
N LEU A 77 -6.41 2.55 -11.28
CA LEU A 77 -6.34 3.91 -10.75
C LEU A 77 -5.84 4.90 -11.80
N GLU A 78 -4.75 4.57 -12.49
CA GLU A 78 -4.15 5.40 -13.54
C GLU A 78 -5.11 5.60 -14.72
N SER A 79 -5.81 4.56 -15.15
CA SER A 79 -6.80 4.66 -16.23
C SER A 79 -7.92 5.65 -15.88
N VAL A 80 -8.43 5.63 -14.64
CA VAL A 80 -9.51 6.53 -14.21
C VAL A 80 -9.00 7.96 -14.03
N LEU A 81 -7.81 8.16 -13.45
CA LEU A 81 -7.21 9.49 -13.31
C LEU A 81 -6.86 10.09 -14.67
N SER A 82 -6.31 9.29 -15.58
CA SER A 82 -5.99 9.75 -16.93
C SER A 82 -7.25 10.12 -17.73
N LEU A 83 -8.35 9.41 -17.53
CA LEU A 83 -9.66 9.77 -18.10
C LEU A 83 -10.17 11.10 -17.53
N MET A 84 -10.01 11.33 -16.23
CA MET A 84 -10.45 12.55 -15.55
C MET A 84 -9.67 13.79 -16.00
N THR A 85 -8.35 13.64 -16.13
CA THR A 85 -7.44 14.77 -16.43
C THR A 85 -7.22 15.01 -17.91
N GLY A 86 -7.54 14.02 -18.77
CA GLY A 86 -7.22 14.05 -20.20
C GLY A 86 -5.73 13.87 -20.51
N THR A 87 -4.91 13.54 -19.52
CA THR A 87 -3.44 13.31 -19.63
C THR A 87 -3.05 12.03 -18.91
N GLU A 88 -1.93 11.43 -19.29
CA GLU A 88 -1.39 10.27 -18.58
C GLU A 88 -0.98 10.64 -17.15
N VAL A 89 -1.45 9.87 -16.17
CA VAL A 89 -1.18 10.07 -14.75
C VAL A 89 -0.53 8.82 -14.18
N GLU A 90 0.66 8.95 -13.62
CA GLU A 90 1.37 7.89 -12.89
C GLU A 90 0.95 7.88 -11.43
N VAL A 91 0.64 6.69 -10.90
CA VAL A 91 0.25 6.47 -9.49
C VAL A 91 1.35 5.70 -8.76
N ILE A 92 1.86 6.29 -7.70
CA ILE A 92 2.93 5.71 -6.88
C ILE A 92 2.34 5.13 -5.59
N GLY A 93 2.38 3.80 -5.44
CA GLY A 93 1.90 3.12 -4.23
C GLY A 93 2.94 3.09 -3.10
N ALA A 94 2.46 3.06 -1.85
CA ALA A 94 3.31 2.90 -0.66
C ALA A 94 4.08 1.57 -0.65
N GLY A 95 3.61 0.59 -1.39
CA GLY A 95 4.25 -0.70 -1.57
C GLY A 95 3.51 -1.52 -2.61
N ARG A 96 4.07 -2.69 -2.89
CA ARG A 96 3.47 -3.68 -3.77
C ARG A 96 2.73 -4.71 -2.95
N THR A 97 1.54 -5.08 -3.37
CA THR A 97 0.84 -6.27 -2.90
C THR A 97 0.87 -7.33 -4.00
N ASP A 98 0.99 -8.58 -3.61
CA ASP A 98 0.99 -9.71 -4.55
C ASP A 98 -0.40 -9.95 -5.16
N ALA A 99 -0.45 -10.74 -6.23
CA ALA A 99 -1.71 -11.23 -6.80
C ALA A 99 -2.59 -11.87 -5.72
N GLY A 100 -3.85 -11.48 -5.67
CA GLY A 100 -4.84 -12.00 -4.71
C GLY A 100 -4.75 -11.43 -3.29
N VAL A 101 -3.83 -10.50 -3.01
CA VAL A 101 -3.71 -9.81 -1.71
C VAL A 101 -4.62 -8.59 -1.69
N HIS A 102 -5.30 -8.38 -0.56
CA HIS A 102 -6.27 -7.29 -0.33
C HIS A 102 -5.62 -6.09 0.36
N ALA A 103 -6.32 -4.96 0.35
CA ALA A 103 -5.98 -3.82 1.19
C ALA A 103 -7.24 -3.11 1.69
N LYS A 104 -7.18 -2.59 2.93
CA LYS A 104 -8.14 -1.65 3.50
C LYS A 104 -7.57 -0.24 3.62
N GLY A 105 -6.25 -0.09 3.57
CA GLY A 105 -5.57 1.17 3.77
C GLY A 105 -4.27 1.27 2.96
N MET A 106 -4.29 0.91 1.67
CA MET A 106 -3.20 1.24 0.77
C MET A 106 -3.14 2.75 0.58
N VAL A 107 -1.94 3.30 0.61
CA VAL A 107 -1.73 4.72 0.29
C VAL A 107 -0.98 4.85 -1.02
N ALA A 108 -1.45 5.76 -1.86
CA ALA A 108 -0.77 6.14 -3.10
C ALA A 108 -0.72 7.66 -3.25
N ASN A 109 0.18 8.14 -4.10
CA ASN A 109 0.15 9.53 -4.53
C ASN A 109 0.33 9.65 -6.04
N ALA A 110 -0.19 10.75 -6.60
CA ALA A 110 -0.05 11.09 -8.00
C ALA A 110 0.01 12.61 -8.17
N HIS A 111 0.77 13.06 -9.18
CA HIS A 111 0.88 14.47 -9.54
C HIS A 111 0.07 14.75 -10.80
N PHE A 112 -0.96 15.57 -10.71
CA PHE A 112 -1.77 15.96 -11.87
C PHE A 112 -2.38 17.35 -11.69
N GLU A 113 -2.92 17.89 -12.78
CA GLU A 113 -3.63 19.17 -12.81
C GLU A 113 -5.12 18.92 -12.90
N THR A 114 -5.89 19.62 -12.07
CA THR A 114 -7.35 19.58 -12.12
C THR A 114 -7.93 20.83 -11.43
N ASP A 115 -9.12 21.22 -11.81
CA ASP A 115 -9.94 22.23 -11.14
C ASP A 115 -10.89 21.62 -10.09
N GLN A 116 -10.91 20.30 -9.98
CA GLN A 116 -11.76 19.58 -9.04
C GLN A 116 -11.23 19.65 -7.62
N THR A 117 -12.12 19.70 -6.65
CA THR A 117 -11.81 19.54 -5.23
C THR A 117 -11.42 18.10 -4.91
N THR A 118 -10.77 17.89 -3.77
CA THR A 118 -10.40 16.52 -3.32
C THR A 118 -11.62 15.61 -3.15
N GLU A 119 -12.76 16.16 -2.76
CA GLU A 119 -14.04 15.47 -2.64
C GLU A 119 -14.59 15.06 -4.01
N GLU A 120 -14.53 15.95 -5.01
CA GLU A 120 -14.95 15.67 -6.38
C GLU A 120 -14.04 14.64 -7.06
N ILE A 121 -12.70 14.72 -6.86
CA ILE A 121 -11.76 13.69 -7.32
C ILE A 121 -12.13 12.32 -6.72
N CYS A 122 -12.36 12.26 -5.41
CA CYS A 122 -12.75 11.02 -4.72
C CYS A 122 -14.06 10.44 -5.29
N GLN A 123 -15.08 11.29 -5.50
CA GLN A 123 -16.35 10.88 -6.08
C GLN A 123 -16.20 10.41 -7.52
N TYR A 124 -15.42 11.13 -8.34
CA TYR A 124 -15.16 10.74 -9.74
C TYR A 124 -14.47 9.38 -9.79
N MET A 125 -13.40 9.18 -9.01
CA MET A 125 -12.69 7.92 -8.99
C MET A 125 -13.63 6.77 -8.61
N ASN A 126 -14.41 6.89 -7.54
CA ASN A 126 -15.33 5.83 -7.09
C ASN A 126 -16.50 5.60 -8.06
N ARG A 127 -16.85 6.55 -8.91
CA ARG A 127 -17.86 6.39 -9.95
C ARG A 127 -17.37 5.51 -11.11
N TYR A 128 -16.08 5.58 -11.44
CA TYR A 128 -15.53 4.90 -12.63
C TYR A 128 -14.65 3.71 -12.29
N LEU A 129 -14.19 3.58 -11.05
CA LEU A 129 -13.47 2.39 -10.60
C LEU A 129 -14.40 1.18 -10.53
N PRO A 130 -13.86 -0.04 -10.73
CA PRO A 130 -14.62 -1.27 -10.47
C PRO A 130 -15.09 -1.36 -9.01
N GLU A 131 -16.18 -2.09 -8.77
CA GLU A 131 -16.83 -2.24 -7.44
C GLU A 131 -15.91 -2.77 -6.34
N ASP A 132 -14.81 -3.43 -6.71
CA ASP A 132 -13.84 -4.03 -5.81
C ASP A 132 -12.61 -3.14 -5.55
N ILE A 133 -12.62 -1.88 -6.01
CA ILE A 133 -11.62 -0.84 -5.71
C ILE A 133 -12.35 0.43 -5.26
N CYS A 134 -11.98 0.95 -4.09
CA CYS A 134 -12.56 2.18 -3.54
C CYS A 134 -11.46 3.13 -3.08
N VAL A 135 -11.52 4.39 -3.50
CA VAL A 135 -10.73 5.49 -2.92
C VAL A 135 -11.52 6.04 -1.74
N THR A 136 -11.02 5.86 -0.53
CA THR A 136 -11.71 6.26 0.69
C THR A 136 -11.41 7.69 1.11
N GLU A 137 -10.29 8.24 0.65
CA GLU A 137 -9.86 9.61 0.94
C GLU A 137 -8.91 10.12 -0.13
N VAL A 138 -9.03 11.42 -0.46
CA VAL A 138 -8.08 12.18 -1.27
C VAL A 138 -7.70 13.43 -0.50
N ARG A 139 -6.40 13.73 -0.41
CA ARG A 139 -5.87 14.97 0.20
C ARG A 139 -4.77 15.54 -0.67
N VAL A 140 -4.64 16.86 -0.69
CA VAL A 140 -3.44 17.50 -1.22
C VAL A 140 -2.29 17.24 -0.26
N ALA A 141 -1.17 16.80 -0.79
CA ALA A 141 0.08 16.56 -0.05
C ALA A 141 1.16 17.56 -0.51
N SER A 142 2.25 17.64 0.23
CA SER A 142 3.38 18.45 -0.22
C SER A 142 3.96 17.86 -1.52
N ASP A 143 4.56 18.69 -2.37
CA ASP A 143 5.20 18.26 -3.63
C ASP A 143 6.27 17.17 -3.40
N ARG A 144 6.91 17.18 -2.23
CA ARG A 144 7.95 16.21 -1.85
C ARG A 144 7.40 14.91 -1.26
N PHE A 145 6.09 14.84 -0.99
CA PHE A 145 5.51 13.63 -0.44
C PHE A 145 5.59 12.50 -1.46
N HIS A 146 6.13 11.37 -1.01
CA HIS A 146 6.24 10.15 -1.78
C HIS A 146 5.71 8.98 -0.95
N SER A 147 4.60 8.38 -1.37
CA SER A 147 3.87 7.36 -0.60
C SER A 147 4.76 6.19 -0.15
N ARG A 148 5.77 5.81 -0.93
CA ARG A 148 6.68 4.71 -0.61
C ARG A 148 7.83 5.11 0.31
N TYR A 149 8.48 6.25 0.03
CA TYR A 149 9.71 6.63 0.74
C TYR A 149 9.44 7.36 2.06
N ASN A 150 8.28 7.98 2.22
CA ASN A 150 7.88 8.60 3.47
C ASN A 150 7.10 7.67 4.40
N ALA A 151 6.81 6.43 3.98
CA ALA A 151 6.18 5.43 4.83
C ALA A 151 7.12 5.03 5.98
N MET A 152 6.62 5.12 7.20
CA MET A 152 7.33 4.80 8.44
C MET A 152 7.03 3.39 8.93
N GLY A 153 5.83 2.89 8.66
CA GLY A 153 5.39 1.57 9.07
C GLY A 153 4.23 1.06 8.24
N LYS A 154 3.98 -0.24 8.31
CA LYS A 154 2.86 -0.92 7.66
C LYS A 154 2.28 -1.95 8.58
N THR A 155 0.95 -1.99 8.63
CA THR A 155 0.20 -3.02 9.35
C THR A 155 -0.46 -3.96 8.35
N TYR A 156 -0.20 -5.25 8.50
CA TYR A 156 -0.86 -6.32 7.76
C TYR A 156 -1.67 -7.19 8.71
N CYS A 157 -2.80 -7.68 8.25
CA CYS A 157 -3.55 -8.74 8.93
C CYS A 157 -3.64 -9.95 8.01
N TYR A 158 -3.28 -11.12 8.53
CA TYR A 158 -3.52 -12.39 7.86
C TYR A 158 -4.60 -13.16 8.63
N THR A 159 -5.66 -13.58 7.94
CA THR A 159 -6.81 -14.27 8.56
C THR A 159 -6.85 -15.72 8.14
N CYS A 160 -6.81 -16.61 9.13
CA CYS A 160 -7.08 -18.03 9.00
C CYS A 160 -8.47 -18.38 9.53
N TYR A 161 -9.01 -19.48 9.06
CA TYR A 161 -10.28 -20.03 9.53
C TYR A 161 -10.12 -21.53 9.82
N ALA A 162 -10.40 -21.93 11.05
CA ALA A 162 -10.28 -23.30 11.56
C ALA A 162 -11.63 -23.84 12.09
N GLY A 163 -12.71 -23.63 11.33
CA GLY A 163 -14.04 -24.13 11.69
C GLY A 163 -14.47 -25.33 10.85
N ASP A 164 -15.39 -26.14 11.41
CA ASP A 164 -15.92 -27.34 10.75
C ASP A 164 -16.77 -27.05 9.51
N LEU A 165 -17.40 -25.85 9.47
CA LEU A 165 -18.26 -25.43 8.37
C LEU A 165 -17.51 -24.48 7.43
N LYS A 166 -17.79 -24.59 6.13
CA LYS A 166 -17.17 -23.71 5.12
C LYS A 166 -17.55 -22.24 5.34
N PRO A 167 -16.59 -21.29 5.38
CA PRO A 167 -16.86 -19.86 5.54
C PRO A 167 -17.31 -19.22 4.22
N VAL A 168 -18.52 -19.55 3.75
CA VAL A 168 -19.01 -19.21 2.41
C VAL A 168 -18.87 -17.72 2.09
N PHE A 169 -19.23 -16.82 3.02
CA PHE A 169 -19.14 -15.38 2.82
C PHE A 169 -17.71 -14.83 2.95
N ASN A 170 -16.87 -15.49 3.76
CA ASN A 170 -15.49 -15.07 4.00
C ASN A 170 -14.46 -15.84 3.13
N ARG A 171 -14.89 -16.80 2.30
CA ARG A 171 -14.02 -17.72 1.57
C ARG A 171 -12.92 -17.07 0.72
N LYS A 172 -13.15 -15.81 0.28
CA LYS A 172 -12.18 -15.03 -0.49
C LYS A 172 -11.14 -14.32 0.37
N TYR A 173 -11.39 -14.20 1.69
CA TYR A 173 -10.62 -13.36 2.60
C TYR A 173 -9.95 -14.14 3.73
N VAL A 174 -10.04 -15.46 3.70
CA VAL A 174 -9.46 -16.32 4.73
C VAL A 174 -8.71 -17.50 4.11
N TYR A 175 -7.69 -17.95 4.80
CA TYR A 175 -7.09 -19.26 4.57
C TYR A 175 -7.78 -20.28 5.46
N VAL A 176 -8.50 -21.22 4.86
CA VAL A 176 -9.17 -22.31 5.59
C VAL A 176 -8.12 -23.36 5.98
N LEU A 177 -8.05 -23.66 7.26
CA LEU A 177 -7.13 -24.64 7.83
C LEU A 177 -7.80 -26.00 7.97
N ASP A 178 -7.05 -27.07 7.75
CA ASP A 178 -7.56 -28.46 7.89
C ASP A 178 -7.67 -28.89 9.35
N GLN A 179 -6.96 -28.21 10.26
CA GLN A 179 -6.96 -28.46 11.70
C GLN A 179 -6.72 -27.16 12.48
N THR A 180 -7.17 -27.11 13.73
CA THR A 180 -6.92 -25.97 14.61
C THR A 180 -5.49 -26.03 15.13
N PRO A 181 -4.64 -24.98 14.88
CA PRO A 181 -3.28 -24.92 15.40
C PRO A 181 -3.27 -24.53 16.88
N ASP A 182 -2.19 -24.85 17.58
CA ASP A 182 -1.92 -24.37 18.94
C ASP A 182 -1.49 -22.89 18.88
N VAL A 183 -2.41 -22.01 19.26
CA VAL A 183 -2.21 -20.54 19.22
C VAL A 183 -1.16 -20.09 20.22
N GLU A 184 -1.06 -20.72 21.38
CA GLU A 184 -0.10 -20.33 22.41
C GLU A 184 1.36 -20.66 21.98
N GLN A 185 1.57 -21.79 21.31
CA GLN A 185 2.87 -22.09 20.72
C GLN A 185 3.24 -21.10 19.60
N MET A 186 2.27 -20.70 18.76
CA MET A 186 2.50 -19.69 17.72
C MET A 186 2.85 -18.32 18.33
N LYS A 187 2.21 -17.90 19.42
CA LYS A 187 2.54 -16.65 20.13
C LYS A 187 3.97 -16.67 20.65
N LYS A 188 4.39 -17.76 21.29
CA LYS A 188 5.79 -17.92 21.76
C LYS A 188 6.78 -17.83 20.58
N ALA A 189 6.48 -18.46 19.45
CA ALA A 189 7.33 -18.38 18.27
C ALA A 189 7.39 -16.97 17.70
N ALA A 190 6.30 -16.21 17.74
CA ALA A 190 6.24 -14.85 17.26
C ALA A 190 7.17 -13.91 18.04
N GLU A 191 7.41 -14.15 19.33
CA GLU A 191 8.31 -13.36 20.17
C GLU A 191 9.74 -13.33 19.60
N TYR A 192 10.24 -14.45 19.07
CA TYR A 192 11.57 -14.55 18.45
C TYR A 192 11.70 -13.77 17.12
N LEU A 193 10.58 -13.49 16.47
CA LEU A 193 10.53 -12.79 15.18
C LEU A 193 10.38 -11.27 15.33
N MET A 194 10.11 -10.77 16.54
CA MET A 194 10.04 -9.32 16.80
C MET A 194 11.44 -8.72 16.94
N GLY A 195 11.54 -7.45 16.55
CA GLY A 195 12.79 -6.69 16.55
C GLY A 195 13.41 -6.55 15.16
N THR A 196 14.67 -6.15 15.15
CA THR A 196 15.45 -5.94 13.92
C THR A 196 16.27 -7.18 13.59
N HIS A 197 15.91 -7.87 12.51
CA HIS A 197 16.56 -9.10 12.08
C HIS A 197 16.82 -9.12 10.58
N ASP A 198 17.72 -10.00 10.15
CA ASP A 198 17.90 -10.35 8.75
C ASP A 198 16.85 -11.42 8.36
N PHE A 199 15.78 -10.98 7.71
CA PHE A 199 14.68 -11.85 7.29
C PHE A 199 14.91 -12.55 5.95
N ALA A 200 16.14 -12.85 5.57
CA ALA A 200 16.46 -13.52 4.31
C ALA A 200 15.73 -14.87 4.17
N SER A 201 15.59 -15.66 5.25
CA SER A 201 14.80 -16.92 5.27
C SER A 201 13.32 -16.72 4.98
N PHE A 202 12.81 -15.51 5.19
CA PHE A 202 11.42 -15.17 4.97
C PHE A 202 11.21 -14.32 3.71
N CYS A 203 12.13 -14.36 2.76
CA CYS A 203 12.08 -13.66 1.48
C CYS A 203 12.06 -14.64 0.32
N SER A 204 11.08 -14.52 -0.59
CA SER A 204 11.02 -15.38 -1.77
C SER A 204 11.87 -14.89 -2.96
N ASN A 205 12.53 -13.74 -2.83
CA ASN A 205 13.44 -13.23 -3.85
C ASN A 205 14.91 -13.51 -3.50
N PRO A 206 15.49 -14.60 -4.03
CA PRO A 206 16.87 -14.98 -3.70
C PRO A 206 17.92 -14.05 -4.35
N LYS A 207 17.50 -13.22 -5.33
CA LYS A 207 18.39 -12.28 -6.05
C LYS A 207 18.23 -10.84 -5.55
N MET A 208 17.73 -10.67 -4.35
CA MET A 208 17.49 -9.33 -3.79
C MET A 208 18.82 -8.58 -3.59
N LYS A 209 18.99 -7.47 -4.32
CA LYS A 209 20.20 -6.62 -4.21
C LYS A 209 20.19 -5.69 -2.98
N LYS A 210 19.01 -5.42 -2.40
CA LYS A 210 18.86 -4.56 -1.23
C LYS A 210 18.94 -5.41 0.04
N SER A 211 19.25 -4.75 1.17
CA SER A 211 19.28 -5.39 2.49
C SER A 211 17.98 -6.15 2.78
N THR A 212 18.11 -7.33 3.37
CA THR A 212 17.02 -8.17 3.89
C THR A 212 16.72 -7.88 5.37
N VAL A 213 17.46 -6.98 5.98
CA VAL A 213 17.21 -6.54 7.35
C VAL A 213 15.93 -5.72 7.41
N ARG A 214 15.03 -6.09 8.33
CA ARG A 214 13.76 -5.38 8.62
C ARG A 214 13.55 -5.32 10.11
N GLU A 215 12.74 -4.34 10.53
CA GLU A 215 12.24 -4.24 11.89
C GLU A 215 10.76 -4.64 11.89
N VAL A 216 10.43 -5.61 12.72
CA VAL A 216 9.06 -6.04 13.00
C VAL A 216 8.74 -5.67 14.44
N ASP A 217 7.93 -4.64 14.63
CA ASP A 217 7.66 -4.08 15.95
C ASP A 217 6.70 -4.95 16.75
N SER A 218 5.74 -5.55 16.07
CA SER A 218 4.74 -6.41 16.73
C SER A 218 4.21 -7.51 15.81
N ILE A 219 3.95 -8.65 16.44
CA ILE A 219 3.17 -9.75 15.87
C ILE A 219 2.13 -10.13 16.91
N GLU A 220 0.87 -9.85 16.64
CA GLU A 220 -0.25 -10.20 17.50
C GLU A 220 -1.04 -11.35 16.88
N ILE A 221 -1.34 -12.40 17.66
CA ILE A 221 -2.12 -13.55 17.22
C ILE A 221 -3.35 -13.67 18.11
N VAL A 222 -4.54 -13.51 17.53
CA VAL A 222 -5.81 -13.51 18.26
C VAL A 222 -6.77 -14.51 17.61
N GLN A 223 -7.25 -15.46 18.41
CA GLN A 223 -8.33 -16.38 18.02
C GLN A 223 -9.68 -15.89 18.55
N LYS A 224 -10.66 -15.78 17.66
CA LYS A 224 -12.06 -15.49 18.01
C LYS A 224 -12.96 -16.50 17.30
N GLY A 225 -13.47 -17.48 18.07
CA GLY A 225 -14.19 -18.62 17.51
C GLY A 225 -13.30 -19.38 16.53
N ALA A 226 -13.79 -19.60 15.32
CA ALA A 226 -13.03 -20.27 14.25
C ALA A 226 -12.03 -19.39 13.52
N PHE A 227 -12.02 -18.06 13.73
CA PHE A 227 -11.10 -17.14 13.08
C PHE A 227 -9.83 -16.93 13.90
N ILE A 228 -8.68 -16.99 13.23
CA ILE A 228 -7.37 -16.69 13.80
C ILE A 228 -6.76 -15.56 12.97
N ASN A 229 -6.51 -14.42 13.62
CA ASN A 229 -5.92 -13.23 13.00
C ASN A 229 -4.48 -13.08 13.46
N PHE A 230 -3.58 -12.90 12.49
CA PHE A 230 -2.18 -12.58 12.70
C PHE A 230 -1.99 -11.13 12.24
N THR A 231 -1.74 -10.23 13.16
CA THR A 231 -1.48 -8.81 12.86
C THR A 231 0.01 -8.53 12.99
N TYR A 232 0.60 -8.06 11.89
CA TYR A 232 2.02 -7.73 11.80
C TYR A 232 2.17 -6.22 11.62
N HIS A 233 3.03 -5.59 12.41
CA HIS A 233 3.49 -4.23 12.19
C HIS A 233 5.01 -4.19 12.07
N GLY A 234 5.52 -3.33 11.19
CA GLY A 234 6.96 -3.13 10.99
C GLY A 234 7.25 -2.04 9.97
N THR A 235 8.51 -1.62 9.90
CA THR A 235 8.97 -0.53 9.01
C THR A 235 8.87 -0.88 7.53
N GLY A 236 8.88 -2.18 7.19
CA GLY A 236 8.71 -2.70 5.84
C GLY A 236 8.84 -4.21 5.80
N PHE A 237 8.32 -4.80 4.73
CA PHE A 237 8.31 -6.26 4.54
C PHE A 237 8.94 -6.63 3.21
N LEU A 238 9.62 -7.78 3.18
CA LEU A 238 10.21 -8.37 1.99
C LEU A 238 9.13 -9.05 1.15
N GLN A 239 9.51 -9.47 -0.07
CA GLN A 239 8.59 -10.20 -0.95
C GLN A 239 8.09 -11.48 -0.27
N HIS A 240 6.76 -11.62 -0.17
CA HIS A 240 6.03 -12.69 0.49
C HIS A 240 6.31 -12.85 2.01
N MET A 241 7.06 -11.94 2.64
CA MET A 241 7.53 -12.11 4.02
C MET A 241 6.40 -12.42 5.00
N VAL A 242 5.33 -11.62 5.03
CA VAL A 242 4.21 -11.84 5.96
C VAL A 242 3.56 -13.21 5.74
N ARG A 243 3.42 -13.64 4.50
CA ARG A 243 2.83 -14.95 4.17
C ARG A 243 3.74 -16.12 4.57
N ILE A 244 5.06 -15.95 4.45
CA ILE A 244 6.05 -16.96 4.86
C ILE A 244 6.11 -17.02 6.39
N LEU A 245 6.12 -15.87 7.08
CA LEU A 245 6.03 -15.79 8.54
C LEU A 245 4.79 -16.54 9.04
N THR A 246 3.63 -16.27 8.45
CA THR A 246 2.37 -16.94 8.82
C THR A 246 2.43 -18.45 8.59
N GLY A 247 2.92 -18.90 7.43
CA GLY A 247 3.07 -20.32 7.15
C GLY A 247 4.02 -21.02 8.11
N THR A 248 5.12 -20.34 8.49
CA THR A 248 6.08 -20.87 9.46
C THR A 248 5.50 -20.95 10.86
N LEU A 249 4.75 -19.93 11.31
CA LEU A 249 4.04 -19.94 12.58
C LEU A 249 2.96 -21.03 12.64
N LEU A 250 2.24 -21.26 11.53
CA LEU A 250 1.29 -22.36 11.45
C LEU A 250 1.96 -23.73 11.60
N GLU A 251 3.18 -23.92 11.06
CA GLU A 251 3.95 -25.15 11.29
C GLU A 251 4.32 -25.35 12.76
N VAL A 252 4.58 -24.26 13.51
CA VAL A 252 4.74 -24.34 14.98
C VAL A 252 3.43 -24.72 15.64
N GLY A 253 2.32 -24.09 15.26
CA GLY A 253 0.99 -24.43 15.81
C GLY A 253 0.55 -25.87 15.54
N TYR A 254 1.08 -26.49 14.49
CA TYR A 254 0.86 -27.91 14.18
C TYR A 254 1.87 -28.87 14.82
N GLY A 255 2.80 -28.34 15.63
CA GLY A 255 3.84 -29.15 16.27
C GLY A 255 4.92 -29.69 15.32
N LYS A 256 4.99 -29.16 14.08
CA LYS A 256 6.02 -29.55 13.10
C LYS A 256 7.37 -28.88 13.39
N ARG A 257 7.37 -27.82 14.19
CA ARG A 257 8.51 -27.03 14.64
C ARG A 257 8.33 -26.61 16.08
N THR A 258 9.43 -26.36 16.79
CA THR A 258 9.36 -25.72 18.09
C THR A 258 9.35 -24.19 17.95
N PRO A 259 8.86 -23.43 18.94
CA PRO A 259 8.93 -21.97 18.94
C PRO A 259 10.37 -21.43 18.78
N GLU A 260 11.33 -22.07 19.45
CA GLU A 260 12.75 -21.69 19.47
C GLU A 260 13.41 -21.82 18.08
N SER A 261 12.89 -22.69 17.21
CA SER A 261 13.39 -22.84 15.85
C SER A 261 13.31 -21.57 15.00
N MET A 262 12.54 -20.55 15.43
CA MET A 262 12.50 -19.25 14.76
C MET A 262 13.83 -18.53 14.79
N GLU A 263 14.56 -18.67 15.89
CA GLU A 263 15.91 -18.10 16.02
C GLU A 263 16.88 -18.73 15.02
N ASP A 264 16.85 -20.07 14.90
CA ASP A 264 17.66 -20.80 13.90
C ASP A 264 17.35 -20.34 12.47
N LEU A 265 16.08 -20.10 12.15
CA LEU A 265 15.67 -19.61 10.83
C LEU A 265 16.20 -18.20 10.52
N ILE A 266 16.26 -17.31 11.51
CA ILE A 266 16.85 -15.98 11.36
C ILE A 266 18.34 -16.10 11.02
N PHE A 267 19.08 -16.97 11.73
CA PHE A 267 20.50 -17.18 11.51
C PHE A 267 20.82 -17.91 10.21
N ALA A 268 19.96 -18.84 9.79
CA ALA A 268 20.17 -19.67 8.59
C ALA A 268 20.20 -18.87 7.29
N LYS A 269 19.44 -17.78 7.19
CA LYS A 269 19.31 -16.94 5.98
C LYS A 269 18.98 -17.74 4.72
N ASP A 270 18.25 -18.83 4.89
CA ASP A 270 17.88 -19.78 3.85
C ASP A 270 16.35 -19.97 3.76
N ARG A 271 15.76 -19.49 2.67
CA ARG A 271 14.33 -19.61 2.40
C ARG A 271 13.80 -21.06 2.48
N LYS A 272 14.63 -22.04 2.14
CA LYS A 272 14.23 -23.45 2.10
C LYS A 272 13.96 -24.02 3.49
N GLN A 273 14.53 -23.45 4.53
CA GLN A 273 14.36 -23.87 5.90
C GLN A 273 13.10 -23.30 6.55
N ALA A 274 12.60 -22.14 6.07
CA ALA A 274 11.36 -21.56 6.55
C ALA A 274 10.14 -22.34 6.03
N GLY A 275 8.99 -22.13 6.67
CA GLY A 275 7.75 -22.77 6.31
C GLY A 275 7.18 -22.38 4.95
N PHE A 276 6.04 -22.91 4.61
CA PHE A 276 5.37 -22.64 3.33
C PHE A 276 4.92 -21.19 3.23
N THR A 277 4.71 -20.72 2.00
CA THR A 277 4.10 -19.41 1.75
C THR A 277 2.59 -19.53 1.85
N ALA A 278 2.00 -18.97 2.89
CA ALA A 278 0.55 -19.00 3.09
C ALA A 278 -0.21 -18.35 1.91
N PRO A 279 -1.41 -18.83 1.54
CA PRO A 279 -2.18 -18.32 0.40
C PRO A 279 -2.42 -16.80 0.46
N ALA A 280 -2.37 -16.12 -0.68
CA ALA A 280 -2.53 -14.66 -0.76
C ALA A 280 -3.87 -14.16 -0.20
N LYS A 281 -4.95 -14.90 -0.42
CA LYS A 281 -6.33 -14.54 -0.06
C LYS A 281 -6.57 -14.27 1.43
N GLY A 282 -5.69 -14.75 2.33
CA GLY A 282 -5.80 -14.45 3.76
C GLY A 282 -5.15 -13.12 4.14
N LEU A 283 -4.35 -12.51 3.25
CA LEU A 283 -3.55 -11.32 3.55
C LEU A 283 -4.26 -10.02 3.15
N CYS A 284 -4.26 -9.06 4.06
CA CYS A 284 -4.78 -7.71 3.84
C CYS A 284 -3.83 -6.66 4.41
N LEU A 285 -3.45 -5.67 3.60
CA LEU A 285 -2.77 -4.46 4.06
C LEU A 285 -3.80 -3.57 4.77
N MET A 286 -3.65 -3.40 6.07
CA MET A 286 -4.62 -2.67 6.90
C MET A 286 -4.34 -1.17 6.92
N LYS A 287 -3.05 -0.77 7.00
CA LYS A 287 -2.65 0.62 7.19
C LYS A 287 -1.20 0.85 6.76
N VAL A 288 -0.93 2.07 6.32
CA VAL A 288 0.42 2.60 6.12
C VAL A 288 0.58 3.84 6.99
N ASP A 289 1.64 3.89 7.79
CA ASP A 289 1.91 4.98 8.72
C ASP A 289 2.87 6.00 8.10
N TYR A 290 2.58 7.27 8.36
CA TYR A 290 3.39 8.43 7.96
C TYR A 290 3.57 9.37 9.16
N SER A 291 4.59 10.24 9.11
CA SER A 291 4.72 11.28 10.12
C SER A 291 3.50 12.23 10.09
N LYS A 292 3.16 12.80 11.24
CA LYS A 292 2.00 13.73 11.36
C LYS A 292 2.19 15.03 10.56
N VAL A 293 3.37 15.26 10.00
CA VAL A 293 3.73 16.49 9.25
C VAL A 293 3.54 16.33 7.73
N ASN A 294 3.18 15.13 7.27
CA ASN A 294 3.01 14.82 5.84
C ASN A 294 1.54 14.64 5.46
#